data_5f4ab8b6ce8bbfc576311baa2f84fd86
#
_entry.id   5f4ab8b6ce8bbfc576311baa2f84fd86
#
_cell.length_a   1.000
_cell.length_b   1.000
_cell.length_c   1.000
_cell.angle_alpha   90.00
_cell.angle_beta   90.00
_cell.angle_gamma   90.00
#
_symmetry.space_group_name_H-M   'P 1'
#
loop_
_entity.id
_entity.type
_entity.pdbx_description
1 polymer ?
#
loop_
_entity_poly.entity_id
_entity_poly.type
_entity_poly.pdbx_seq_one_letter_code
_entity_poly.pdbx_strand_id
1 'polypeptide(L)'
;MRTDNTVMNYTRKIYASSDKLFASEYGNYQNNKIHHNNLYADALLSINKSFFDDKFSLSFNLGASILDDKNDGEGFEGHLATIANKFSVYNVDMSHSQTKPYADRYHDQTQAIYATAQLGYNGMVYLDVTARNEWASQLAFTPHMNIFYPSVG
;
A
#
# COMPACT_ATOMS: atom_id res chain seq x y z
N MET A 1 -5.04 2.78 15.52
CA MET A 1 -4.13 1.81 14.89
C MET A 1 -4.94 0.76 14.16
N ARG A 2 -4.61 0.47 12.91
CA ARG A 2 -5.24 -0.55 12.07
C ARG A 2 -4.15 -1.35 11.37
N THR A 3 -4.32 -2.69 11.32
CA THR A 3 -3.42 -3.58 10.59
C THR A 3 -4.25 -4.47 9.69
N ASP A 4 -3.92 -4.49 8.41
CA ASP A 4 -4.49 -5.41 7.44
C ASP A 4 -3.39 -6.35 6.94
N ASN A 5 -3.68 -7.64 6.97
CA ASN A 5 -2.79 -8.69 6.45
C ASN A 5 -3.58 -9.53 5.46
N THR A 6 -3.20 -9.47 4.20
CA THR A 6 -3.85 -10.19 3.11
C THR A 6 -2.89 -11.16 2.49
N VAL A 7 -3.33 -12.41 2.33
CA VAL A 7 -2.60 -13.45 1.60
C VAL A 7 -3.40 -13.79 0.36
N MET A 8 -2.81 -13.56 -0.80
CA MET A 8 -3.41 -13.88 -2.09
C MET A 8 -2.63 -15.03 -2.72
N ASN A 9 -3.33 -16.10 -3.11
CA ASN A 9 -2.76 -17.20 -3.88
C ASN A 9 -3.36 -17.16 -5.30
N TYR A 10 -2.52 -16.95 -6.28
CA TYR A 10 -2.90 -16.97 -7.68
C TYR A 10 -2.39 -18.23 -8.35
N THR A 11 -3.29 -19.01 -8.93
CA THR A 11 -2.93 -20.23 -9.64
C THR A 11 -3.56 -20.22 -11.03
N ARG A 12 -2.74 -20.39 -12.06
CA ARG A 12 -3.18 -20.53 -13.45
C ARG A 12 -2.71 -21.88 -13.99
N LYS A 13 -3.63 -22.62 -14.57
CA LYS A 13 -3.40 -23.94 -15.18
C LYS A 13 -3.82 -23.88 -16.64
N ILE A 14 -2.87 -24.10 -17.55
CA ILE A 14 -3.14 -24.21 -18.97
C ILE A 14 -2.88 -25.65 -19.34
N TYR A 15 -3.91 -26.34 -19.80
CA TYR A 15 -3.83 -27.75 -20.12
C TYR A 15 -3.03 -27.98 -21.39
N ALA A 16 -2.45 -29.17 -21.49
CA ALA A 16 -1.74 -29.66 -22.67
C ALA A 16 -2.62 -29.53 -23.90
N SER A 17 -2.05 -29.06 -25.00
CA SER A 17 -2.74 -28.91 -26.28
C SER A 17 -1.83 -29.34 -27.41
N SER A 18 -2.43 -29.91 -28.45
CA SER A 18 -1.74 -30.18 -29.72
C SER A 18 -1.41 -28.89 -30.48
N ASP A 19 -2.11 -27.80 -30.17
CA ASP A 19 -1.85 -26.47 -30.72
C ASP A 19 -0.80 -25.77 -29.85
N LYS A 20 0.43 -25.74 -30.33
CA LYS A 20 1.59 -25.13 -29.63
C LYS A 20 1.56 -23.63 -29.57
N LEU A 21 0.60 -22.96 -30.23
CA LEU A 21 0.44 -21.49 -30.14
C LEU A 21 -0.07 -21.04 -28.78
N PHE A 22 -0.84 -21.89 -28.08
CA PHE A 22 -1.52 -21.47 -26.84
C PHE A 22 -1.04 -22.24 -25.59
N ALA A 23 -0.42 -23.40 -25.76
CA ALA A 23 0.08 -24.18 -24.64
C ALA A 23 1.27 -25.02 -25.03
N SER A 24 2.09 -25.42 -24.05
CA SER A 24 3.13 -26.43 -24.28
C SER A 24 2.50 -27.82 -24.46
N GLU A 25 3.28 -28.78 -24.98
CA GLU A 25 2.89 -30.18 -25.16
C GLU A 25 2.38 -30.83 -23.86
N TYR A 26 2.90 -30.40 -22.70
CA TYR A 26 2.53 -30.92 -21.38
C TYR A 26 1.64 -29.99 -20.59
N GLY A 27 1.46 -28.73 -21.04
CA GLY A 27 0.73 -27.67 -20.36
C GLY A 27 1.63 -26.67 -19.64
N ASN A 28 1.02 -25.61 -19.12
CA ASN A 28 1.72 -24.57 -18.37
C ASN A 28 1.14 -24.44 -16.96
N TYR A 29 2.01 -24.12 -16.01
CA TYR A 29 1.63 -23.93 -14.62
C TYR A 29 2.21 -22.62 -14.06
N GLN A 30 1.33 -21.83 -13.48
CA GLN A 30 1.71 -20.64 -12.73
C GLN A 30 1.15 -20.73 -11.32
N ASN A 31 1.98 -20.42 -10.35
CA ASN A 31 1.58 -20.33 -8.95
C ASN A 31 2.32 -19.18 -8.30
N ASN A 32 1.58 -18.16 -7.88
CA ASN A 32 2.12 -17.00 -7.20
C ASN A 32 1.42 -16.83 -5.84
N LYS A 33 2.19 -16.52 -4.84
CA LYS A 33 1.73 -16.20 -3.50
C LYS A 33 2.17 -14.79 -3.16
N ILE A 34 1.23 -13.96 -2.76
CA ILE A 34 1.44 -12.56 -2.44
C ILE A 34 0.99 -12.34 -1.00
N HIS A 35 1.89 -11.80 -0.18
CA HIS A 35 1.62 -11.32 1.15
C HIS A 35 1.62 -9.80 1.14
N HIS A 36 0.49 -9.21 1.44
CA HIS A 36 0.34 -7.78 1.55
C HIS A 36 0.03 -7.42 3.00
N ASN A 37 0.90 -6.60 3.61
CA ASN A 37 0.77 -6.10 4.96
C ASN A 37 0.66 -4.59 4.93
N ASN A 38 -0.44 -4.06 5.46
CA ASN A 38 -0.65 -2.64 5.61
C ASN A 38 -0.85 -2.31 7.09
N LEU A 39 -0.03 -1.40 7.62
CA LEU A 39 -0.13 -0.88 8.97
C LEU A 39 -0.40 0.62 8.92
N TYR A 40 -1.51 1.04 9.51
CA TYR A 40 -1.81 2.44 9.75
C TYR A 40 -1.89 2.72 11.25
N ALA A 41 -1.18 3.72 11.71
CA ALA A 41 -1.31 4.23 13.07
C ALA A 41 -1.36 5.76 13.06
N ASP A 42 -2.18 6.32 13.92
CA ASP A 42 -2.29 7.75 14.14
C ASP A 42 -2.42 8.08 15.63
N ALA A 43 -1.97 9.26 15.97
CA ALA A 43 -2.17 9.87 17.26
C ALA A 43 -2.70 11.29 17.07
N LEU A 44 -3.72 11.67 17.84
CA LEU A 44 -4.37 12.95 17.75
C LEU A 44 -4.51 13.56 19.16
N LEU A 45 -4.04 14.78 19.30
CA LEU A 45 -4.28 15.64 20.47
C LEU A 45 -5.28 16.72 20.06
N SER A 46 -6.39 16.84 20.80
CA SER A 46 -7.42 17.86 20.57
C SER A 46 -7.57 18.76 21.79
N ILE A 47 -7.60 20.05 21.57
CA ILE A 47 -7.81 21.07 22.60
C ILE A 47 -8.95 21.96 22.12
N ASN A 48 -10.01 22.06 22.94
CA ASN A 48 -11.12 22.97 22.70
C ASN A 48 -11.25 23.92 23.89
N LYS A 49 -11.32 25.19 23.63
CA LYS A 49 -11.42 26.22 24.68
C LYS A 49 -12.24 27.41 24.22
N SER A 50 -13.09 27.94 25.12
CA SER A 50 -13.80 29.21 24.97
C SER A 50 -13.18 30.26 25.86
N PHE A 51 -13.24 31.52 25.42
CA PHE A 51 -12.67 32.67 26.11
C PHE A 51 -13.65 33.85 26.03
N PHE A 52 -13.54 34.80 26.98
CA PHE A 52 -14.30 36.06 27.02
C PHE A 52 -15.81 35.87 26.97
N ASP A 53 -16.36 35.11 27.94
CA ASP A 53 -17.80 34.79 28.03
C ASP A 53 -18.34 34.15 26.75
N ASP A 54 -17.61 33.17 26.25
CA ASP A 54 -17.95 32.37 25.03
C ASP A 54 -17.97 33.15 23.71
N LYS A 55 -17.47 34.39 23.70
CA LYS A 55 -17.36 35.18 22.48
C LYS A 55 -16.32 34.62 21.50
N PHE A 56 -15.26 34.02 22.01
CA PHE A 56 -14.23 33.38 21.23
C PHE A 56 -14.17 31.88 21.51
N SER A 57 -14.14 31.07 20.49
CA SER A 57 -13.92 29.63 20.56
C SER A 57 -12.65 29.25 19.78
N LEU A 58 -11.81 28.44 20.40
CA LEU A 58 -10.63 27.86 19.77
C LEU A 58 -10.74 26.33 19.77
N SER A 59 -10.66 25.75 18.63
CA SER A 59 -10.45 24.30 18.43
C SER A 59 -9.10 24.09 17.79
N PHE A 60 -8.23 23.35 18.45
CA PHE A 60 -6.90 23.03 17.94
C PHE A 60 -6.67 21.52 17.97
N ASN A 61 -6.21 20.98 16.86
CA ASN A 61 -5.84 19.57 16.75
C ASN A 61 -4.40 19.47 16.24
N LEU A 62 -3.63 18.62 16.87
CA LEU A 62 -2.29 18.24 16.43
C LEU A 62 -2.25 16.72 16.30
N GLY A 63 -1.85 16.24 15.14
CA GLY A 63 -1.80 14.82 14.88
C GLY A 63 -0.52 14.38 14.18
N ALA A 64 -0.22 13.11 14.33
CA ALA A 64 0.84 12.41 13.60
C ALA A 64 0.30 11.07 13.11
N SER A 65 0.67 10.68 11.91
CA SER A 65 0.27 9.40 11.34
C SER A 65 1.44 8.70 10.64
N ILE A 66 1.38 7.39 10.63
CA ILE A 66 2.27 6.53 9.88
C ILE A 66 1.46 5.50 9.09
N LEU A 67 1.81 5.34 7.84
CA LEU A 67 1.35 4.28 6.95
C LEU A 67 2.57 3.48 6.52
N ASP A 68 2.54 2.17 6.76
CA ASP A 68 3.60 1.23 6.36
C ASP A 68 2.94 0.15 5.49
N ASP A 69 3.37 0.07 4.23
CA ASP A 69 2.80 -0.81 3.23
C ASP A 69 3.88 -1.73 2.66
N LYS A 70 3.72 -3.03 2.89
CA LYS A 70 4.66 -4.08 2.48
C LYS A 70 3.98 -5.09 1.59
N ASN A 71 4.61 -5.37 0.48
CA ASN A 71 4.23 -6.44 -0.42
C ASN A 71 5.40 -7.40 -0.61
N ASP A 72 5.14 -8.69 -0.44
CA ASP A 72 6.10 -9.76 -0.68
C ASP A 72 5.43 -10.85 -1.53
N GLY A 73 5.70 -10.80 -2.83
CA GLY A 73 5.18 -11.70 -3.83
C GLY A 73 6.27 -12.64 -4.33
N GLU A 74 5.98 -13.93 -4.33
CA GLU A 74 6.85 -14.96 -4.87
C GLU A 74 6.08 -16.01 -5.65
N GLY A 75 6.72 -16.63 -6.61
CA GLY A 75 6.10 -17.67 -7.42
C GLY A 75 6.89 -18.03 -8.65
N PHE A 76 6.20 -18.65 -9.58
CA PHE A 76 6.76 -19.07 -10.87
C PHE A 76 5.67 -19.20 -11.92
N GLU A 77 6.09 -19.12 -13.16
CA GLU A 77 5.32 -19.50 -14.35
C GLU A 77 6.23 -20.32 -15.27
N GLY A 78 5.76 -21.47 -15.74
CA GLY A 78 6.56 -22.30 -16.63
C GLY A 78 5.81 -23.44 -17.29
N HIS A 79 6.48 -24.05 -18.28
CA HIS A 79 6.02 -25.25 -18.95
C HIS A 79 6.15 -26.48 -18.05
N LEU A 80 5.22 -27.42 -18.18
CA LEU A 80 5.37 -28.74 -17.55
C LEU A 80 6.38 -29.56 -18.31
N ALA A 81 7.19 -30.37 -17.58
CA ALA A 81 8.34 -31.07 -18.13
C ALA A 81 8.00 -32.45 -18.73
N THR A 82 7.37 -33.33 -17.95
CA THR A 82 7.30 -34.77 -18.30
C THR A 82 5.90 -35.33 -18.28
N ILE A 83 5.04 -34.91 -17.39
CA ILE A 83 3.70 -35.47 -17.22
C ILE A 83 2.67 -34.42 -17.59
N ALA A 84 1.93 -34.68 -18.67
CA ALA A 84 0.90 -33.77 -19.14
C ALA A 84 -0.16 -33.55 -18.08
N ASN A 85 -0.52 -32.25 -17.88
CA ASN A 85 -1.58 -31.80 -16.97
C ASN A 85 -1.35 -32.12 -15.49
N LYS A 86 -0.13 -32.54 -15.10
CA LYS A 86 0.24 -32.67 -13.69
C LYS A 86 0.80 -31.35 -13.16
N PHE A 87 -0.07 -30.53 -12.63
CA PHE A 87 0.25 -29.19 -12.13
C PHE A 87 0.90 -29.26 -10.74
N SER A 88 2.22 -29.43 -10.74
CA SER A 88 3.07 -29.49 -9.55
C SER A 88 4.39 -28.79 -9.86
N VAL A 89 4.97 -28.12 -8.87
CA VAL A 89 6.27 -27.47 -9.01
C VAL A 89 7.37 -28.44 -9.45
N TYR A 90 7.31 -29.70 -9.00
CA TYR A 90 8.27 -30.75 -9.39
C TYR A 90 8.16 -31.20 -10.86
N ASN A 91 7.06 -30.84 -11.52
CA ASN A 91 6.84 -31.15 -12.93
C ASN A 91 7.01 -29.91 -13.83
N VAL A 92 7.50 -28.80 -13.29
CA VAL A 92 7.82 -27.60 -14.09
C VAL A 92 9.24 -27.73 -14.61
N ASP A 93 9.42 -27.50 -15.91
CA ASP A 93 10.74 -27.45 -16.54
C ASP A 93 11.46 -26.16 -16.19
N MET A 94 12.31 -26.22 -15.17
CA MET A 94 13.09 -25.07 -14.70
C MET A 94 14.21 -24.66 -15.67
N SER A 95 14.56 -25.51 -16.64
CA SER A 95 15.56 -25.23 -17.67
C SER A 95 14.99 -24.55 -18.91
N HIS A 96 13.67 -24.56 -19.06
CA HIS A 96 13.01 -23.98 -20.22
C HIS A 96 13.11 -22.45 -20.22
N SER A 97 13.47 -21.86 -21.37
CA SER A 97 13.70 -20.42 -21.51
C SER A 97 12.49 -19.52 -21.18
N GLN A 98 11.28 -20.08 -21.22
CA GLN A 98 10.04 -19.39 -20.86
C GLN A 98 9.62 -19.61 -19.41
N THR A 99 10.31 -20.45 -18.65
CA THR A 99 10.08 -20.58 -17.22
C THR A 99 10.65 -19.36 -16.51
N LYS A 100 9.80 -18.64 -15.82
CA LYS A 100 10.16 -17.39 -15.14
C LYS A 100 9.80 -17.48 -13.66
N PRO A 101 10.76 -17.15 -12.77
CA PRO A 101 10.42 -16.86 -11.39
C PRO A 101 9.62 -15.55 -11.34
N TYR A 102 8.70 -15.48 -10.41
CA TYR A 102 8.01 -14.28 -10.04
C TYR A 102 8.50 -13.80 -8.67
N ALA A 103 8.95 -12.59 -8.58
CA ALA A 103 9.28 -11.93 -7.32
C ALA A 103 8.89 -10.46 -7.43
N ASP A 104 7.99 -10.02 -6.55
CA ASP A 104 7.55 -8.64 -6.48
C ASP A 104 7.58 -8.21 -5.01
N ARG A 105 8.53 -7.34 -4.67
CA ARG A 105 8.75 -6.88 -3.31
C ARG A 105 8.85 -5.37 -3.29
N TYR A 106 8.00 -4.76 -2.48
CA TYR A 106 8.16 -3.36 -2.16
C TYR A 106 7.83 -3.09 -0.68
N HIS A 107 8.39 -2.01 -0.18
CA HIS A 107 8.12 -1.51 1.15
C HIS A 107 8.05 0.00 1.09
N ASP A 108 6.86 0.53 1.24
CA ASP A 108 6.58 1.95 1.22
C ASP A 108 6.13 2.41 2.60
N GLN A 109 6.69 3.53 3.04
CA GLN A 109 6.32 4.14 4.29
C GLN A 109 6.03 5.62 4.09
N THR A 110 4.90 6.07 4.62
CA THR A 110 4.53 7.48 4.66
C THR A 110 4.32 7.90 6.09
N GLN A 111 4.98 8.98 6.49
CA GLN A 111 4.81 9.63 7.78
C GLN A 111 4.26 11.02 7.58
N ALA A 112 3.37 11.47 8.47
CA ALA A 112 2.84 12.81 8.42
C ALA A 112 2.65 13.41 9.81
N ILE A 113 2.89 14.72 9.90
CA ILE A 113 2.49 15.56 11.02
C ILE A 113 1.53 16.59 10.48
N TYR A 114 0.42 16.80 11.18
CA TYR A 114 -0.59 17.78 10.78
C TYR A 114 -1.15 18.53 11.96
N ALA A 115 -1.53 19.78 11.72
CA ALA A 115 -2.21 20.63 12.69
C ALA A 115 -3.40 21.31 12.02
N THR A 116 -4.49 21.46 12.78
CA THR A 116 -5.65 22.27 12.40
C THR A 116 -6.02 23.21 13.54
N ALA A 117 -6.34 24.43 13.21
CA ALA A 117 -6.84 25.41 14.16
C ALA A 117 -8.07 26.09 13.59
N GLN A 118 -9.13 26.16 14.39
CA GLN A 118 -10.33 26.91 14.07
C GLN A 118 -10.56 27.96 15.18
N LEU A 119 -10.64 29.20 14.79
CA LEU A 119 -10.99 30.31 15.67
C LEU A 119 -12.39 30.82 15.30
N GLY A 120 -13.32 30.74 16.23
CA GLY A 120 -14.68 31.26 16.08
C GLY A 120 -14.89 32.54 16.89
N TYR A 121 -15.67 33.48 16.31
CA TYR A 121 -16.09 34.71 16.97
C TYR A 121 -17.61 34.81 16.98
N ASN A 122 -18.21 34.93 18.18
CA ASN A 122 -19.66 35.02 18.44
C ASN A 122 -20.50 33.94 17.73
N GLY A 123 -19.92 32.81 17.33
CA GLY A 123 -20.60 31.77 16.55
C GLY A 123 -21.00 32.18 15.12
N MET A 124 -20.53 33.34 14.64
CA MET A 124 -20.91 33.92 13.35
C MET A 124 -19.76 33.93 12.34
N VAL A 125 -18.52 34.07 12.79
CA VAL A 125 -17.35 34.11 11.93
C VAL A 125 -16.36 33.05 12.40
N TYR A 126 -15.82 32.32 11.46
CA TYR A 126 -14.81 31.26 11.71
C TYR A 126 -13.61 31.49 10.81
N LEU A 127 -12.43 31.30 11.37
CA LEU A 127 -11.18 31.22 10.63
C LEU A 127 -10.58 29.84 10.84
N ASP A 128 -10.39 29.12 9.74
CA ASP A 128 -9.79 27.79 9.71
C ASP A 128 -8.39 27.85 9.13
N VAL A 129 -7.42 27.26 9.82
CA VAL A 129 -6.07 27.12 9.34
C VAL A 129 -5.65 25.66 9.48
N THR A 130 -5.14 25.10 8.40
CA THR A 130 -4.59 23.75 8.41
C THR A 130 -3.18 23.72 7.84
N ALA A 131 -2.35 22.85 8.38
CA ALA A 131 -1.03 22.57 7.87
C ALA A 131 -0.73 21.08 8.01
N ARG A 132 -0.20 20.47 6.95
CA ARG A 132 0.28 19.10 6.95
C ARG A 132 1.65 19.04 6.31
N ASN A 133 2.56 18.32 6.94
CA ASN A 133 3.84 17.95 6.33
C ASN A 133 3.93 16.43 6.26
N GLU A 134 4.32 15.93 5.10
CA GLU A 134 4.34 14.52 4.78
C GLU A 134 5.71 14.10 4.24
N TRP A 135 6.20 12.98 4.71
CA TRP A 135 7.44 12.33 4.25
C TRP A 135 7.09 10.97 3.67
N ALA A 136 7.47 10.73 2.43
CA ALA A 136 7.25 9.45 1.75
C ALA A 136 8.60 8.79 1.44
N SER A 137 8.73 7.50 1.76
CA SER A 137 9.95 6.73 1.50
C SER A 137 10.31 6.67 0.01
N GLN A 138 9.30 6.71 -0.86
CA GLN A 138 9.48 6.76 -2.32
C GLN A 138 10.22 8.01 -2.80
N LEU A 139 10.17 9.10 -2.04
CA LEU A 139 10.85 10.36 -2.32
C LEU A 139 12.19 10.48 -1.57
N ALA A 140 12.61 9.43 -0.86
CA ALA A 140 13.87 9.41 -0.14
C ALA A 140 15.03 9.72 -1.10
N PHE A 141 16.00 10.52 -0.64
CA PHE A 141 17.15 10.97 -1.41
C PHE A 141 16.83 11.92 -2.59
N THR A 142 15.59 12.43 -2.68
CA THR A 142 15.24 13.51 -3.62
C THR A 142 15.23 14.87 -2.91
N PRO A 143 15.36 16.00 -3.66
CA PRO A 143 15.22 17.35 -3.08
C PRO A 143 13.83 17.61 -2.48
N HIS A 144 12.82 16.81 -2.80
CA HIS A 144 11.42 16.93 -2.38
C HIS A 144 11.02 15.79 -1.46
N MET A 145 11.88 15.39 -0.53
CA MET A 145 11.64 14.31 0.41
C MET A 145 10.43 14.55 1.32
N ASN A 146 10.04 15.80 1.49
CA ASN A 146 8.85 16.20 2.24
C ASN A 146 7.96 17.12 1.40
N ILE A 147 6.67 17.03 1.63
CA ILE A 147 5.65 17.87 0.97
C ILE A 147 4.83 18.56 2.03
N PHE A 148 4.74 19.88 1.92
CA PHE A 148 4.00 20.72 2.85
C PHE A 148 2.70 21.24 2.21
N TYR A 149 1.59 21.05 2.90
CA TYR A 149 0.24 21.43 2.47
C TYR A 149 -0.37 22.42 3.46
N PRO A 150 -0.31 23.73 3.21
CA PRO A 150 -1.04 24.73 3.97
C PRO A 150 -2.43 24.96 3.39
N SER A 151 -3.40 25.33 4.25
CA SER A 151 -4.73 25.80 3.84
C SER A 151 -5.25 26.82 4.83
N VAL A 152 -5.98 27.82 4.33
CA VAL A 152 -6.67 28.85 5.12
C VAL A 152 -8.07 29.05 4.54
N GLY A 153 -9.08 29.08 5.40
CA GLY A 153 -10.49 29.23 5.03
C GLY A 153 -11.28 30.06 6.04
#